data_ef83853ce16929bf9ae498c415144e34
#
_entry.id   ef83853ce16929bf9ae498c415144e34
#
_cell.length_a   1.000
_cell.length_b   1.000
_cell.length_c   1.000
_cell.angle_alpha   90.00
_cell.angle_beta   90.00
_cell.angle_gamma   90.00
#
_symmetry.space_group_name_H-M   'P 1'
#
loop_
_entity.id
_entity.type
_entity.pdbx_description
1 polymer ?
#
loop_
_entity_poly.entity_id
_entity_poly.type
_entity_poly.pdbx_seq_one_letter_code
_entity_poly.pdbx_strand_id
1 'polypeptide(L)'
;MAASRTYTVVQFTDSHLSEDPAACLRGVNTTDSLKAVAALANSFAAPDAIVATGDLSHDGSEASYWRFREVVSQPNIPLRWLPGNHDDAATMQRCRGAEAQPLRLGKWHIITLDSQVLGAEQGAIDAESLRRLEGELAAADAVSEYVLLCFHHNPLRTGAKWMDTIDLTNGSELLAMLNKHPSARALIHGHIHHKFERVVGNVQVLGTPSTCA
;
A
#
# COMPACT_ATOMS: atom_id res chain seq x y z
N MET A 1 6.03 34.06 1.97
CA MET A 1 5.59 32.74 1.48
C MET A 1 5.79 31.77 2.63
N ALA A 2 4.74 31.09 3.13
CA ALA A 2 4.92 30.06 4.15
C ALA A 2 5.77 28.94 3.56
N ALA A 3 6.79 28.47 4.30
CA ALA A 3 7.60 27.34 3.88
C ALA A 3 6.68 26.13 3.63
N SER A 4 6.82 25.45 2.49
CA SER A 4 6.05 24.24 2.22
C SER A 4 6.46 23.17 3.22
N ARG A 5 5.53 22.69 4.05
CA ARG A 5 5.79 21.60 4.98
C ARG A 5 6.06 20.31 4.18
N THR A 6 7.13 19.62 4.53
CA THR A 6 7.39 18.26 4.06
C THR A 6 6.62 17.26 4.93
N TYR A 7 6.02 16.27 4.32
CA TYR A 7 5.31 15.17 4.99
C TYR A 7 6.08 13.87 4.77
N THR A 8 6.15 13.04 5.81
CA THR A 8 6.78 11.73 5.78
C THR A 8 5.72 10.65 5.90
N VAL A 9 5.68 9.75 4.93
CA VAL A 9 4.84 8.55 4.95
C VAL A 9 5.75 7.32 5.05
N VAL A 10 5.49 6.45 6.02
CA VAL A 10 6.17 5.15 6.13
C VAL A 10 5.29 4.08 5.52
N GLN A 11 5.85 3.30 4.61
CA GLN A 11 5.19 2.14 4.00
C GLN A 11 5.70 0.84 4.63
N PHE A 12 4.76 -0.01 5.07
CA PHE A 12 5.00 -1.43 5.33
C PHE A 12 4.28 -2.26 4.27
N THR A 13 4.85 -3.40 3.90
CA THR A 13 4.24 -4.26 2.89
C THR A 13 4.70 -5.70 3.05
N ASP A 14 3.88 -6.64 2.61
CA ASP A 14 4.23 -8.05 2.45
C ASP A 14 4.84 -8.65 3.74
N SER A 15 4.17 -8.44 4.86
CA SER A 15 4.63 -8.97 6.16
C SER A 15 4.32 -10.45 6.36
N HIS A 16 3.33 -10.99 5.64
CA HIS A 16 2.95 -12.41 5.64
C HIS A 16 2.89 -13.04 7.03
N LEU A 17 2.30 -12.33 7.99
CA LEU A 17 2.09 -12.86 9.34
C LEU A 17 1.10 -14.03 9.31
N SER A 18 1.25 -14.96 10.24
CA SER A 18 0.31 -16.07 10.43
C SER A 18 -0.32 -16.02 11.82
N GLU A 19 -1.33 -16.85 12.09
CA GLU A 19 -1.93 -17.00 13.41
C GLU A 19 -0.87 -17.35 14.46
N ASP A 20 0.00 -18.31 14.13
CA ASP A 20 1.16 -18.65 14.97
C ASP A 20 2.25 -17.57 14.85
N PRO A 21 2.61 -16.87 15.96
CA PRO A 21 3.68 -15.88 15.95
C PRO A 21 5.08 -16.49 15.68
N ALA A 22 5.25 -17.78 15.83
CA ALA A 22 6.50 -18.50 15.54
C ALA A 22 6.60 -18.96 14.07
N ALA A 23 5.56 -18.73 13.25
CA ALA A 23 5.56 -19.13 11.85
C ALA A 23 6.71 -18.47 11.08
N CYS A 24 7.30 -19.27 10.17
CA CYS A 24 8.38 -18.82 9.31
C CYS A 24 7.97 -18.89 7.84
N LEU A 25 8.34 -17.88 7.06
CA LEU A 25 8.28 -17.89 5.62
C LEU A 25 9.72 -17.96 5.08
N ARG A 26 10.02 -18.96 4.26
CA ARG A 26 11.39 -19.19 3.71
C ARG A 26 12.51 -19.16 4.78
N GLY A 27 12.20 -19.66 5.99
CA GLY A 27 13.16 -19.73 7.10
C GLY A 27 13.30 -18.44 7.94
N VAL A 28 12.54 -17.40 7.63
CA VAL A 28 12.48 -16.15 8.39
C VAL A 28 11.22 -16.13 9.25
N ASN A 29 11.35 -15.90 10.56
CA ASN A 29 10.20 -15.63 11.42
C ASN A 29 9.62 -14.26 11.04
N THR A 30 8.41 -14.25 10.49
CA THR A 30 7.80 -13.04 9.92
C THR A 30 7.44 -12.01 10.98
N THR A 31 7.06 -12.47 12.18
CA THR A 31 6.74 -11.59 13.32
C THR A 31 8.00 -10.85 13.81
N ASP A 32 9.10 -11.55 13.98
CA ASP A 32 10.35 -10.95 14.47
C ASP A 32 10.95 -10.02 13.41
N SER A 33 10.85 -10.38 12.13
CA SER A 33 11.26 -9.52 11.03
C SER A 33 10.47 -8.22 10.99
N LEU A 34 9.14 -8.29 11.06
CA LEU A 34 8.29 -7.09 11.12
C LEU A 34 8.63 -6.20 12.33
N LYS A 35 8.84 -6.79 13.51
CA LYS A 35 9.26 -6.04 14.71
C LYS A 35 10.60 -5.32 14.50
N ALA A 36 11.57 -5.99 13.87
CA ALA A 36 12.88 -5.38 13.60
C ALA A 36 12.75 -4.21 12.61
N VAL A 37 11.96 -4.35 11.54
CA VAL A 37 11.71 -3.28 10.57
C VAL A 37 10.94 -2.12 11.21
N ALA A 38 9.94 -2.41 12.04
CA ALA A 38 9.19 -1.38 12.76
C ALA A 38 10.08 -0.62 13.76
N ALA A 39 10.96 -1.33 14.48
CA ALA A 39 11.92 -0.71 15.38
C ALA A 39 12.90 0.20 14.62
N LEU A 40 13.36 -0.22 13.44
CA LEU A 40 14.19 0.61 12.58
C LEU A 40 13.41 1.86 12.11
N ALA A 41 12.18 1.71 11.64
CA ALA A 41 11.34 2.85 11.23
C ALA A 41 11.14 3.84 12.39
N ASN A 42 10.93 3.35 13.61
CA ASN A 42 10.76 4.15 14.82
C ASN A 42 12.04 4.84 15.30
N SER A 43 13.22 4.47 14.79
CA SER A 43 14.47 5.16 15.09
C SER A 43 14.63 6.49 14.34
N PHE A 44 13.81 6.74 13.34
CA PHE A 44 13.71 8.00 12.62
C PHE A 44 12.68 8.94 13.27
N ALA A 45 12.56 10.15 12.73
CA ALA A 45 11.50 11.06 13.15
C ALA A 45 10.11 10.42 12.90
N ALA A 46 9.15 10.66 13.80
CA ALA A 46 7.80 10.14 13.66
C ALA A 46 7.21 10.54 12.30
N PRO A 47 6.60 9.60 11.57
CA PRO A 47 5.97 9.90 10.29
C PRO A 47 4.66 10.69 10.48
N ASP A 48 4.21 11.35 9.43
CA ASP A 48 2.87 11.97 9.40
C ASP A 48 1.77 10.93 9.13
N ALA A 49 2.12 9.78 8.52
CA ALA A 49 1.21 8.66 8.30
C ALA A 49 1.98 7.34 8.10
N ILE A 50 1.28 6.24 8.34
CA ILE A 50 1.72 4.87 8.00
C ILE A 50 0.74 4.29 6.98
N VAL A 51 1.27 3.68 5.92
CA VAL A 51 0.47 2.96 4.92
C VAL A 51 0.98 1.52 4.81
N ALA A 52 0.07 0.54 4.86
CA ALA A 52 0.39 -0.85 4.65
C ALA A 52 -0.25 -1.34 3.34
N THR A 53 0.57 -1.79 2.40
CA THR A 53 0.18 -2.04 1.01
C THR A 53 -0.04 -3.52 0.70
N GLY A 54 -0.67 -4.25 1.62
CA GLY A 54 -1.15 -5.60 1.39
C GLY A 54 -0.18 -6.71 1.78
N ASP A 55 -0.68 -7.94 1.67
CA ASP A 55 -0.04 -9.18 2.11
C ASP A 55 0.43 -9.10 3.57
N LEU A 56 -0.45 -8.55 4.42
CA LEU A 56 -0.19 -8.39 5.85
C LEU A 56 -0.27 -9.73 6.57
N SER A 57 -1.19 -10.59 6.12
CA SER A 57 -1.39 -11.95 6.60
C SER A 57 -1.08 -12.96 5.50
N HIS A 58 -0.52 -14.11 5.91
CA HIS A 58 -0.29 -15.25 5.03
C HIS A 58 -1.48 -16.22 5.03
N ASP A 59 -2.21 -16.27 6.14
CA ASP A 59 -3.31 -17.22 6.39
C ASP A 59 -4.69 -16.56 6.59
N GLY A 60 -4.78 -15.22 6.48
CA GLY A 60 -6.02 -14.47 6.63
C GLY A 60 -6.58 -14.43 8.06
N SER A 61 -5.83 -14.86 9.08
CA SER A 61 -6.29 -14.95 10.47
C SER A 61 -6.44 -13.57 11.14
N GLU A 62 -7.44 -13.43 12.02
CA GLU A 62 -7.60 -12.21 12.83
C GLU A 62 -6.36 -11.93 13.71
N ALA A 63 -5.74 -12.98 14.24
CA ALA A 63 -4.56 -12.86 15.09
C ALA A 63 -3.38 -12.24 14.36
N SER A 64 -3.18 -12.54 13.06
CA SER A 64 -2.14 -11.93 12.24
C SER A 64 -2.39 -10.43 12.03
N TYR A 65 -3.62 -10.00 11.72
CA TYR A 65 -3.95 -8.59 11.53
C TYR A 65 -3.85 -7.78 12.82
N TRP A 66 -4.31 -8.33 13.97
CA TRP A 66 -4.14 -7.65 15.24
C TRP A 66 -2.67 -7.51 15.62
N ARG A 67 -1.85 -8.55 15.37
CA ARG A 67 -0.40 -8.51 15.60
C ARG A 67 0.29 -7.49 14.69
N PHE A 68 -0.09 -7.44 13.41
CA PHE A 68 0.41 -6.41 12.50
C PHE A 68 0.14 -5.02 13.08
N ARG A 69 -1.11 -4.75 13.42
CA ARG A 69 -1.53 -3.46 13.98
C ARG A 69 -0.78 -3.12 15.27
N GLU A 70 -0.65 -4.07 16.19
CA GLU A 70 0.09 -3.87 17.44
C GLU A 70 1.55 -3.47 17.19
N VAL A 71 2.20 -4.09 16.23
CA VAL A 71 3.63 -3.84 15.93
C VAL A 71 3.85 -2.50 15.23
N VAL A 72 2.98 -2.11 14.28
CA VAL A 72 3.23 -0.94 13.42
C VAL A 72 2.55 0.34 13.88
N SER A 73 1.49 0.25 14.71
CA SER A 73 0.75 1.45 15.12
C SER A 73 1.58 2.33 16.06
N GLN A 74 1.47 3.62 15.85
CA GLN A 74 2.05 4.63 16.72
C GLN A 74 0.97 5.57 17.24
N PRO A 75 1.07 6.09 18.49
CA PRO A 75 0.10 7.03 19.03
C PRO A 75 -0.04 8.26 18.12
N ASN A 76 -1.28 8.61 17.81
CA ASN A 76 -1.65 9.78 17.00
C ASN A 76 -1.14 9.77 15.54
N ILE A 77 -0.55 8.68 15.05
CA ILE A 77 -0.17 8.52 13.64
C ILE A 77 -1.27 7.71 12.93
N PRO A 78 -1.90 8.26 11.88
CA PRO A 78 -2.90 7.54 11.13
C PRO A 78 -2.27 6.36 10.38
N LEU A 79 -2.87 5.18 10.54
CA LEU A 79 -2.55 3.97 9.79
C LEU A 79 -3.62 3.78 8.70
N ARG A 80 -3.18 3.49 7.47
CA ARG A 80 -4.03 3.01 6.38
C ARG A 80 -3.47 1.69 5.90
N TRP A 81 -4.35 0.72 5.67
CA TRP A 81 -4.00 -0.57 5.11
C TRP A 81 -5.01 -1.02 4.07
N LEU A 82 -4.56 -1.83 3.15
CA LEU A 82 -5.34 -2.39 2.05
C LEU A 82 -4.94 -3.86 1.86
N PRO A 83 -5.80 -4.71 1.29
CA PRO A 83 -5.47 -6.12 1.10
C PRO A 83 -4.51 -6.34 -0.07
N GLY A 84 -3.69 -7.38 0.06
CA GLY A 84 -2.99 -8.05 -1.03
C GLY A 84 -3.68 -9.36 -1.39
N ASN A 85 -3.10 -10.15 -2.29
CA ASN A 85 -3.70 -11.41 -2.76
C ASN A 85 -3.70 -12.53 -1.70
N HIS A 86 -2.83 -12.46 -0.68
CA HIS A 86 -2.83 -13.40 0.44
C HIS A 86 -3.82 -13.02 1.55
N ASP A 87 -4.29 -11.79 1.60
CA ASP A 87 -5.14 -11.32 2.67
C ASP A 87 -6.59 -11.79 2.53
N ASP A 88 -7.27 -12.04 3.65
CA ASP A 88 -8.72 -12.12 3.71
C ASP A 88 -9.30 -10.71 3.97
N ALA A 89 -9.81 -10.09 2.91
CA ALA A 89 -10.30 -8.70 2.95
C ALA A 89 -11.44 -8.51 3.96
N ALA A 90 -12.30 -9.52 4.18
CA ALA A 90 -13.41 -9.44 5.12
C ALA A 90 -12.91 -9.46 6.56
N THR A 91 -11.96 -10.33 6.89
CA THR A 91 -11.31 -10.38 8.20
C THR A 91 -10.51 -9.10 8.46
N MET A 92 -9.72 -8.66 7.48
CA MET A 92 -8.99 -7.40 7.57
C MET A 92 -9.91 -6.22 7.85
N GLN A 93 -11.08 -6.16 7.19
CA GLN A 93 -12.07 -5.10 7.40
C GLN A 93 -12.60 -5.08 8.84
N ARG A 94 -12.82 -6.24 9.45
CA ARG A 94 -13.24 -6.33 10.88
C ARG A 94 -12.16 -5.82 11.84
N CYS A 95 -10.90 -6.02 11.51
CA CYS A 95 -9.74 -5.58 12.30
C CYS A 95 -9.37 -4.10 12.08
N ARG A 96 -9.88 -3.46 11.03
CA ARG A 96 -9.47 -2.11 10.59
C ARG A 96 -9.91 -0.98 11.55
N GLY A 97 -11.03 -1.13 12.25
CA GLY A 97 -11.57 -0.06 13.08
C GLY A 97 -12.07 1.16 12.27
N ALA A 98 -12.01 2.36 12.85
CA ALA A 98 -12.54 3.60 12.27
C ALA A 98 -11.65 4.24 11.16
N GLU A 99 -10.68 3.52 10.64
CA GLU A 99 -9.64 4.03 9.73
C GLU A 99 -10.09 4.21 8.26
N ALA A 100 -11.39 4.04 7.99
CA ALA A 100 -11.97 4.10 6.63
C ALA A 100 -12.05 5.52 6.02
N GLN A 101 -11.65 6.57 6.74
CA GLN A 101 -11.75 7.96 6.26
C GLN A 101 -10.60 8.29 5.29
N PRO A 102 -10.84 9.12 4.26
CA PRO A 102 -9.78 9.63 3.42
C PRO A 102 -8.67 10.28 4.26
N LEU A 103 -7.42 9.99 3.93
CA LEU A 103 -6.27 10.56 4.62
C LEU A 103 -5.72 11.76 3.84
N ARG A 104 -5.63 12.89 4.52
CA ARG A 104 -5.06 14.12 3.95
C ARG A 104 -3.88 14.62 4.78
N LEU A 105 -2.80 14.95 4.12
CA LEU A 105 -1.63 15.59 4.70
C LEU A 105 -1.36 16.90 3.98
N GLY A 106 -1.90 17.99 4.50
CA GLY A 106 -1.89 19.30 3.83
C GLY A 106 -2.56 19.20 2.45
N LYS A 107 -1.79 19.42 1.38
CA LYS A 107 -2.28 19.30 0.00
C LYS A 107 -2.23 17.87 -0.58
N TRP A 108 -1.79 16.90 0.18
CA TRP A 108 -1.71 15.51 -0.27
C TRP A 108 -2.95 14.73 0.13
N HIS A 109 -3.56 14.07 -0.85
CA HIS A 109 -4.56 13.04 -0.64
C HIS A 109 -3.89 11.68 -0.74
N ILE A 110 -4.01 10.86 0.29
CA ILE A 110 -3.55 9.48 0.27
C ILE A 110 -4.76 8.60 0.02
N ILE A 111 -4.81 8.01 -1.16
CA ILE A 111 -5.93 7.17 -1.63
C ILE A 111 -5.47 5.73 -1.62
N THR A 112 -6.20 4.87 -0.92
CA THR A 112 -5.99 3.41 -0.95
C THR A 112 -7.03 2.77 -1.85
N LEU A 113 -6.59 1.88 -2.75
CA LEU A 113 -7.44 1.06 -3.60
C LEU A 113 -7.22 -0.42 -3.31
N ASP A 114 -8.31 -1.16 -3.32
CA ASP A 114 -8.25 -2.61 -3.34
C ASP A 114 -7.98 -3.08 -4.78
N SER A 115 -6.94 -3.88 -4.95
CA SER A 115 -6.60 -4.51 -6.22
C SER A 115 -6.74 -6.03 -6.18
N GLN A 116 -7.27 -6.58 -5.07
CA GLN A 116 -7.47 -8.00 -4.91
C GLN A 116 -8.56 -8.52 -5.85
N VAL A 117 -8.30 -9.65 -6.49
CA VAL A 117 -9.29 -10.44 -7.22
C VAL A 117 -9.47 -11.75 -6.47
N LEU A 118 -10.67 -12.00 -5.98
CA LEU A 118 -10.95 -13.17 -5.14
C LEU A 118 -10.56 -14.47 -5.84
N GLY A 119 -9.69 -15.25 -5.20
CA GLY A 119 -9.22 -16.55 -5.71
C GLY A 119 -8.16 -16.44 -6.84
N ALA A 120 -7.58 -15.27 -7.07
CA ALA A 120 -6.53 -15.06 -8.05
C ALA A 120 -5.28 -14.45 -7.40
N GLU A 121 -4.10 -14.74 -7.97
CA GLU A 121 -2.84 -14.13 -7.55
C GLU A 121 -2.59 -12.78 -8.24
N GLN A 122 -3.13 -12.59 -9.45
CA GLN A 122 -3.08 -11.31 -10.17
C GLN A 122 -4.13 -10.33 -9.66
N GLY A 123 -3.81 -9.03 -9.78
CA GLY A 123 -4.72 -7.97 -9.37
C GLY A 123 -5.52 -7.35 -10.51
N ALA A 124 -6.60 -6.64 -10.15
CA ALA A 124 -7.32 -5.72 -11.01
C ALA A 124 -7.99 -4.63 -10.17
N ILE A 125 -8.03 -3.39 -10.67
CA ILE A 125 -8.89 -2.36 -10.09
C ILE A 125 -10.23 -2.41 -10.81
N ASP A 126 -11.33 -2.57 -10.08
CA ASP A 126 -12.66 -2.64 -10.68
C ASP A 126 -13.10 -1.30 -11.30
N ALA A 127 -14.05 -1.37 -12.23
CA ALA A 127 -14.50 -0.19 -13.00
C ALA A 127 -15.17 0.89 -12.13
N GLU A 128 -15.78 0.53 -11.01
CA GLU A 128 -16.38 1.50 -10.08
C GLU A 128 -15.31 2.24 -9.32
N SER A 129 -14.30 1.52 -8.81
CA SER A 129 -13.13 2.09 -8.15
C SER A 129 -12.32 3.01 -9.07
N LEU A 130 -12.14 2.64 -10.36
CA LEU A 130 -11.50 3.50 -11.36
C LEU A 130 -12.31 4.79 -11.59
N ARG A 131 -13.62 4.71 -11.74
CA ARG A 131 -14.47 5.91 -11.92
C ARG A 131 -14.46 6.82 -10.71
N ARG A 132 -14.47 6.24 -9.49
CA ARG A 132 -14.35 7.01 -8.25
C ARG A 132 -12.99 7.71 -8.17
N LEU A 133 -11.91 6.99 -8.47
CA LEU A 133 -10.56 7.56 -8.50
C LEU A 133 -10.45 8.72 -9.48
N GLU A 134 -10.99 8.58 -10.70
CA GLU A 134 -10.99 9.65 -11.71
C GLU A 134 -11.69 10.92 -11.20
N GLY A 135 -12.82 10.76 -10.49
CA GLY A 135 -13.51 11.88 -9.83
C GLY A 135 -12.69 12.54 -8.73
N GLU A 136 -11.98 11.77 -7.91
CA GLU A 136 -11.10 12.29 -6.86
C GLU A 136 -9.88 13.03 -7.45
N LEU A 137 -9.31 12.52 -8.54
CA LEU A 137 -8.21 13.15 -9.27
C LEU A 137 -8.66 14.49 -9.88
N ALA A 138 -9.81 14.53 -10.54
CA ALA A 138 -10.36 15.76 -11.10
C ALA A 138 -10.65 16.81 -10.03
N ALA A 139 -11.16 16.40 -8.87
CA ALA A 139 -11.37 17.29 -7.73
C ALA A 139 -10.07 17.87 -7.18
N ALA A 140 -9.01 17.04 -7.08
CA ALA A 140 -7.69 17.46 -6.64
C ALA A 140 -7.03 18.43 -7.64
N ASP A 141 -7.18 18.17 -8.96
CA ASP A 141 -6.70 19.07 -10.02
C ASP A 141 -7.34 20.46 -9.90
N ALA A 142 -8.66 20.52 -9.66
CA ALA A 142 -9.39 21.77 -9.57
C ALA A 142 -8.89 22.71 -8.46
N VAL A 143 -8.29 22.15 -7.41
CA VAL A 143 -7.76 22.91 -6.25
C VAL A 143 -6.24 22.88 -6.14
N SER A 144 -5.55 22.35 -7.17
CA SER A 144 -4.08 22.23 -7.20
C SER A 144 -3.51 21.47 -5.99
N GLU A 145 -4.14 20.36 -5.67
CA GLU A 145 -3.67 19.39 -4.66
C GLU A 145 -3.00 18.18 -5.32
N TYR A 146 -2.47 17.28 -4.54
CA TYR A 146 -1.68 16.14 -5.00
C TYR A 146 -2.28 14.83 -4.51
N VAL A 147 -2.10 13.77 -5.29
CA VAL A 147 -2.55 12.42 -4.95
C VAL A 147 -1.36 11.48 -4.87
N LEU A 148 -1.27 10.77 -3.74
CA LEU A 148 -0.49 9.56 -3.55
C LEU A 148 -1.46 8.38 -3.58
N LEU A 149 -1.35 7.54 -4.62
CA LEU A 149 -2.15 6.34 -4.77
C LEU A 149 -1.43 5.14 -4.14
N CYS A 150 -2.16 4.29 -3.43
CA CYS A 150 -1.63 3.12 -2.75
C CYS A 150 -2.49 1.90 -3.10
N PHE A 151 -1.88 0.81 -3.56
CA PHE A 151 -2.51 -0.48 -3.78
C PHE A 151 -1.46 -1.60 -3.73
N HIS A 152 -1.85 -2.87 -3.89
CA HIS A 152 -0.92 -3.97 -3.66
C HIS A 152 -0.13 -4.38 -4.92
N HIS A 153 -0.82 -4.77 -6.01
CA HIS A 153 -0.19 -5.37 -7.18
C HIS A 153 0.59 -4.35 -8.02
N ASN A 154 1.76 -4.72 -8.53
CA ASN A 154 2.57 -3.85 -9.37
C ASN A 154 1.87 -3.52 -10.70
N PRO A 155 1.80 -2.21 -11.10
CA PRO A 155 1.14 -1.80 -12.35
C PRO A 155 2.06 -1.90 -13.58
N LEU A 156 3.33 -2.22 -13.38
CA LEU A 156 4.36 -2.31 -14.41
C LEU A 156 5.11 -3.64 -14.29
N ARG A 157 5.50 -4.17 -15.42
CA ARG A 157 6.35 -5.36 -15.47
C ARG A 157 7.68 -5.12 -14.79
N THR A 158 8.13 -6.08 -14.01
CA THR A 158 9.40 -6.07 -13.29
C THR A 158 10.55 -6.64 -14.15
N GLY A 159 10.22 -7.45 -15.15
CA GLY A 159 11.16 -8.25 -15.94
C GLY A 159 11.37 -9.66 -15.38
N ALA A 160 10.86 -9.96 -14.19
CA ALA A 160 10.82 -11.32 -13.64
C ALA A 160 9.59 -12.04 -14.20
N LYS A 161 9.81 -13.02 -15.07
CA LYS A 161 8.74 -13.68 -15.85
C LYS A 161 7.58 -14.19 -15.00
N TRP A 162 7.86 -14.78 -13.83
CA TRP A 162 6.82 -15.30 -12.94
C TRP A 162 6.02 -14.18 -12.28
N MET A 163 6.68 -13.09 -11.85
CA MET A 163 6.03 -11.92 -11.25
C MET A 163 5.15 -11.19 -12.27
N ASP A 164 5.61 -11.11 -13.52
CA ASP A 164 4.89 -10.45 -14.60
C ASP A 164 3.65 -11.24 -15.08
N THR A 165 3.34 -12.41 -14.50
CA THR A 165 2.08 -13.16 -14.71
C THR A 165 1.03 -12.90 -13.64
N ILE A 166 1.41 -12.25 -12.55
CA ILE A 166 0.55 -11.97 -11.40
C ILE A 166 0.50 -10.46 -11.07
N ASP A 167 0.84 -9.62 -12.05
CA ASP A 167 0.78 -8.15 -11.93
C ASP A 167 -0.66 -7.59 -11.92
N LEU A 168 -0.79 -6.28 -11.93
CA LEU A 168 -2.08 -5.59 -12.07
C LEU A 168 -2.54 -5.68 -13.53
N THR A 169 -3.55 -6.47 -13.83
CA THR A 169 -4.01 -6.77 -15.20
C THR A 169 -4.41 -5.54 -16.00
N ASN A 170 -4.95 -4.53 -15.35
CA ASN A 170 -5.32 -3.24 -15.95
C ASN A 170 -4.36 -2.09 -15.56
N GLY A 171 -3.11 -2.40 -15.21
CA GLY A 171 -2.11 -1.42 -14.82
C GLY A 171 -1.83 -0.36 -15.88
N SER A 172 -1.84 -0.75 -17.16
CA SER A 172 -1.65 0.19 -18.27
C SER A 172 -2.80 1.19 -18.40
N GLU A 173 -4.06 0.75 -18.19
CA GLU A 173 -5.23 1.61 -18.18
C GLU A 173 -5.19 2.61 -17.02
N LEU A 174 -4.86 2.11 -15.81
CA LEU A 174 -4.68 2.94 -14.62
C LEU A 174 -3.62 4.03 -14.85
N LEU A 175 -2.45 3.66 -15.35
CA LEU A 175 -1.37 4.62 -15.60
C LEU A 175 -1.74 5.63 -16.69
N ALA A 176 -2.47 5.22 -17.73
CA ALA A 176 -2.98 6.13 -18.74
C ALA A 176 -3.99 7.13 -18.18
N MET A 177 -4.84 6.72 -17.25
CA MET A 177 -5.75 7.61 -16.50
C MET A 177 -4.95 8.59 -15.64
N LEU A 178 -4.05 8.10 -14.78
CA LEU A 178 -3.26 8.93 -13.88
C LEU A 178 -2.48 10.02 -14.64
N ASN A 179 -1.96 9.72 -15.82
CA ASN A 179 -1.20 10.67 -16.62
C ASN A 179 -2.05 11.80 -17.24
N LYS A 180 -3.38 11.71 -17.21
CA LYS A 180 -4.27 12.82 -17.61
C LYS A 180 -4.47 13.85 -16.49
N HIS A 181 -4.08 13.51 -15.26
CA HIS A 181 -4.31 14.32 -14.07
C HIS A 181 -3.00 14.83 -13.47
N PRO A 182 -2.72 16.14 -13.51
CA PRO A 182 -1.55 16.74 -12.88
C PRO A 182 -1.45 16.51 -11.36
N SER A 183 -2.58 16.26 -10.70
CA SER A 183 -2.64 15.92 -9.27
C SER A 183 -2.02 14.56 -8.95
N ALA A 184 -2.05 13.59 -9.87
CA ALA A 184 -1.45 12.27 -9.69
C ALA A 184 0.07 12.37 -9.71
N ARG A 185 0.73 12.29 -8.54
CA ARG A 185 2.18 12.52 -8.41
C ARG A 185 2.96 11.27 -8.12
N ALA A 186 2.40 10.37 -7.34
CA ALA A 186 3.08 9.15 -6.95
C ALA A 186 2.09 8.00 -6.75
N LEU A 187 2.62 6.80 -6.90
CA LEU A 187 1.95 5.55 -6.66
C LEU A 187 2.91 4.64 -5.90
N ILE A 188 2.45 4.04 -4.80
CA ILE A 188 3.21 3.06 -4.03
C ILE A 188 2.50 1.71 -4.04
N HIS A 189 3.27 0.64 -4.15
CA HIS A 189 2.76 -0.72 -4.19
C HIS A 189 3.67 -1.71 -3.44
N GLY A 190 3.16 -2.89 -3.14
CA GLY A 190 3.87 -4.04 -2.59
C GLY A 190 4.10 -5.13 -3.62
N HIS A 191 3.79 -6.38 -3.24
CA HIS A 191 3.71 -7.58 -4.05
C HIS A 191 5.03 -8.11 -4.60
N ILE A 192 5.92 -7.26 -5.07
CA ILE A 192 7.16 -7.66 -5.73
C ILE A 192 8.32 -7.95 -4.79
N HIS A 193 8.18 -7.67 -3.50
CA HIS A 193 9.14 -7.89 -2.41
C HIS A 193 10.52 -7.23 -2.58
N HIS A 194 10.68 -6.32 -3.55
CA HIS A 194 11.96 -5.64 -3.77
C HIS A 194 11.77 -4.16 -4.12
N LYS A 195 12.85 -3.40 -4.01
CA LYS A 195 12.84 -1.99 -4.42
C LYS A 195 12.59 -1.87 -5.92
N PHE A 196 11.58 -1.09 -6.27
CA PHE A 196 11.26 -0.73 -7.65
C PHE A 196 11.02 0.77 -7.73
N GLU A 197 11.54 1.40 -8.78
CA GLU A 197 11.35 2.82 -9.02
C GLU A 197 11.32 3.10 -10.52
N ARG A 198 10.24 3.73 -10.99
CA ARG A 198 10.05 4.18 -12.36
C ARG A 198 9.27 5.48 -12.39
N VAL A 199 9.49 6.28 -13.39
CA VAL A 199 8.67 7.45 -13.71
C VAL A 199 7.93 7.16 -14.99
N VAL A 200 6.60 7.30 -14.96
CA VAL A 200 5.72 7.12 -16.12
C VAL A 200 4.92 8.41 -16.29
N GLY A 201 5.30 9.23 -17.26
CA GLY A 201 4.72 10.57 -17.44
C GLY A 201 4.97 11.46 -16.22
N ASN A 202 3.89 11.87 -15.54
CA ASN A 202 3.94 12.69 -14.33
C ASN A 202 3.89 11.87 -13.02
N VAL A 203 3.83 10.54 -13.10
CA VAL A 203 3.64 9.66 -11.94
C VAL A 203 4.93 8.94 -11.58
N GLN A 204 5.37 9.07 -10.34
CA GLN A 204 6.44 8.25 -9.77
C GLN A 204 5.83 6.94 -9.25
N VAL A 205 6.29 5.81 -9.76
CA VAL A 205 5.87 4.45 -9.37
C VAL A 205 6.93 3.83 -8.48
N LEU A 206 6.57 3.47 -7.26
CA LEU A 206 7.48 2.99 -6.23
C LEU A 206 7.02 1.65 -5.67
N GLY A 207 7.88 0.65 -5.75
CA GLY A 207 7.73 -0.64 -5.04
C GLY A 207 8.68 -0.71 -3.86
N THR A 208 8.22 -1.30 -2.77
CA THR A 208 8.95 -1.40 -1.51
C THR A 208 9.34 -2.85 -1.23
N PRO A 209 10.53 -3.13 -0.68
CA PRO A 209 10.89 -4.46 -0.21
C PRO A 209 9.91 -4.96 0.84
N SER A 210 9.66 -6.29 0.82
CA SER A 210 8.91 -6.98 1.84
C SER A 210 9.54 -6.79 3.22
N THR A 211 8.72 -6.82 4.28
CA THR A 211 9.20 -6.84 5.66
C THR A 211 9.52 -8.25 6.15
N CYS A 212 9.23 -9.31 5.38
CA CYS A 212 9.45 -10.68 5.83
C CYS A 212 10.60 -11.43 5.13
N ALA A 213 10.98 -11.07 3.90
CA ALA A 213 12.06 -11.73 3.14
C ALA A 213 12.45 -10.95 1.88
#